data_fb69f3b5f282583b903b93ed73270d66
#
_entry.id   fb69f3b5f282583b903b93ed73270d66
#
_cell.length_a   1.000
_cell.length_b   1.000
_cell.length_c   1.000
_cell.angle_alpha   90.00
_cell.angle_beta   90.00
_cell.angle_gamma   90.00
#
_symmetry.space_group_name_H-M   'P 1'
#
loop_
_entity.id
_entity.type
_entity.pdbx_description
1 polymer ?
#
loop_
_entity_poly.entity_id
_entity_poly.type
_entity_poly.pdbx_seq_one_letter_code
_entity_poly.pdbx_strand_id
1 'polypeptide(L)'
;MQSSAQTVSDYLEEVPAERKAALIRLRNLCCDLLPGFEETMMYGGPVYARGGVAEVGFASQKHFIGLYILNNEVMDAHRHLLKAKGISLGKGCIRYARPERIDFAVVEQILKAAAQSNGQICA
;
A
#
# COMPACT_ATOMS: atom_id res chain seq x y z
N MET A 1 -12.26 0.59 -6.52
CA MET A 1 -12.87 -0.43 -7.40
C MET A 1 -12.17 -1.76 -7.20
N GLN A 2 -12.93 -2.82 -6.98
CA GLN A 2 -12.34 -4.14 -6.75
C GLN A 2 -12.10 -4.86 -8.07
N SER A 3 -10.98 -5.56 -8.14
CA SER A 3 -10.57 -6.31 -9.31
C SER A 3 -10.84 -7.80 -9.12
N SER A 4 -11.11 -8.49 -10.22
CA SER A 4 -11.19 -9.97 -10.24
C SER A 4 -9.86 -10.60 -10.65
N ALA A 5 -8.80 -9.83 -10.84
CA ALA A 5 -7.49 -10.38 -11.19
C ALA A 5 -7.01 -11.34 -10.11
N GLN A 6 -6.39 -12.44 -10.53
CA GLN A 6 -5.96 -13.49 -9.61
C GLN A 6 -4.50 -13.31 -9.18
N THR A 7 -3.72 -12.53 -9.91
CA THR A 7 -2.32 -12.23 -9.56
C THR A 7 -2.10 -10.74 -9.58
N VAL A 8 -1.06 -10.30 -8.85
CA VAL A 8 -0.68 -8.88 -8.84
C VAL A 8 -0.22 -8.46 -10.22
N SER A 9 0.49 -9.32 -10.94
CA SER A 9 0.91 -9.00 -12.31
C SER A 9 -0.29 -8.73 -13.22
N ASP A 10 -1.32 -9.54 -13.14
CA ASP A 10 -2.55 -9.34 -13.92
C ASP A 10 -3.26 -8.05 -13.50
N TYR A 11 -3.30 -7.78 -12.19
CA TYR A 11 -3.89 -6.56 -11.67
C TYR A 11 -3.20 -5.33 -12.25
N LEU A 12 -1.87 -5.32 -12.29
CA LEU A 12 -1.10 -4.18 -12.80
C LEU A 12 -1.29 -3.96 -14.30
N GLU A 13 -1.71 -5.00 -15.04
CA GLU A 13 -2.02 -4.85 -16.46
C GLU A 13 -3.33 -4.08 -16.69
N GLU A 14 -4.26 -4.14 -15.74
CA GLU A 14 -5.58 -3.54 -15.92
C GLU A 14 -5.75 -2.15 -15.29
N VAL A 15 -4.75 -1.67 -14.53
CA VAL A 15 -4.86 -0.34 -13.91
C VAL A 15 -4.74 0.78 -14.95
N PRO A 16 -5.29 1.98 -14.66
CA PRO A 16 -5.16 3.11 -15.58
C PRO A 16 -3.70 3.41 -15.96
N ALA A 17 -3.49 3.72 -17.23
CA ALA A 17 -2.15 3.93 -17.77
C ALA A 17 -1.35 4.97 -16.99
N GLU A 18 -2.00 6.07 -16.56
CA GLU A 18 -1.34 7.15 -15.84
C GLU A 18 -0.93 6.77 -14.42
N ARG A 19 -1.44 5.66 -13.90
CA ARG A 19 -1.09 5.15 -12.56
C ARG A 19 -0.14 3.97 -12.60
N LYS A 20 0.01 3.34 -13.75
CA LYS A 20 0.72 2.05 -13.86
C LYS A 20 2.15 2.13 -13.34
N ALA A 21 2.93 3.13 -13.74
CA ALA A 21 4.32 3.24 -13.31
C ALA A 21 4.45 3.37 -11.79
N ALA A 22 3.59 4.19 -11.18
CA ALA A 22 3.57 4.38 -9.73
C ALA A 22 3.21 3.09 -9.00
N LEU A 23 2.20 2.37 -9.50
CA LEU A 23 1.75 1.13 -8.88
C LEU A 23 2.78 0.01 -9.00
N ILE A 24 3.47 -0.06 -10.13
CA ILE A 24 4.58 -0.99 -10.31
C ILE A 24 5.69 -0.68 -9.29
N ARG A 25 5.98 0.60 -9.09
CA ARG A 25 6.98 1.02 -8.11
C ARG A 25 6.58 0.64 -6.69
N LEU A 26 5.31 0.83 -6.33
CA LEU A 26 4.79 0.39 -5.03
C LEU A 26 4.96 -1.12 -4.86
N ARG A 27 4.60 -1.89 -5.89
CA ARG A 27 4.76 -3.35 -5.86
C ARG A 27 6.20 -3.75 -5.64
N ASN A 28 7.13 -3.13 -6.37
CA ASN A 28 8.54 -3.45 -6.26
C ASN A 28 9.08 -3.13 -4.87
N LEU A 29 8.68 -2.00 -4.29
CA LEU A 29 9.08 -1.65 -2.93
C LEU A 29 8.53 -2.65 -1.91
N CYS A 30 7.28 -3.07 -2.05
CA CYS A 30 6.70 -4.07 -1.16
C CYS A 30 7.46 -5.39 -1.25
N CYS A 31 7.74 -5.86 -2.46
CA CYS A 31 8.48 -7.11 -2.64
C CYS A 31 9.90 -7.03 -2.06
N ASP A 32 10.55 -5.87 -2.19
CA ASP A 32 11.92 -5.70 -1.72
C ASP A 32 12.02 -5.47 -0.22
N LEU A 33 11.07 -4.74 0.36
CA LEU A 33 11.17 -4.26 1.73
C LEU A 33 10.37 -5.06 2.75
N LEU A 34 9.57 -6.01 2.29
CA LEU A 34 8.75 -6.86 3.15
C LEU A 34 9.19 -8.34 3.04
N PRO A 35 10.43 -8.66 3.45
CA PRO A 35 10.88 -10.07 3.39
C PRO A 35 10.04 -10.93 4.32
N GLY A 36 9.70 -12.13 3.87
CA GLY A 36 8.86 -13.04 4.63
C GLY A 36 7.36 -12.78 4.54
N PHE A 37 6.96 -11.70 3.85
CA PHE A 37 5.56 -11.45 3.57
C PHE A 37 5.16 -12.15 2.29
N GLU A 38 3.93 -12.64 2.24
CA GLU A 38 3.38 -13.29 1.05
C GLU A 38 2.56 -12.28 0.25
N GLU A 39 2.88 -12.15 -1.04
CA GLU A 39 2.13 -11.29 -1.95
C GLU A 39 0.94 -12.05 -2.50
N THR A 40 -0.25 -11.50 -2.38
CA THR A 40 -1.46 -12.13 -2.88
C THR A 40 -2.49 -11.09 -3.29
N MET A 41 -3.53 -11.51 -3.98
CA MET A 41 -4.70 -10.69 -4.24
C MET A 41 -5.74 -10.96 -3.17
N MET A 42 -6.23 -9.89 -2.53
CA MET A 42 -7.22 -10.00 -1.48
C MET A 42 -8.00 -8.68 -1.43
N TYR A 43 -9.31 -8.75 -1.23
CA TYR A 43 -10.17 -7.57 -1.22
C TYR A 43 -10.08 -6.75 -2.51
N GLY A 44 -9.82 -7.43 -3.63
CA GLY A 44 -9.77 -6.80 -4.95
C GLY A 44 -8.51 -6.00 -5.25
N GLY A 45 -7.42 -6.22 -4.52
CA GLY A 45 -6.15 -5.55 -4.76
C GLY A 45 -4.96 -6.31 -4.19
N PRO A 46 -3.73 -5.86 -4.49
CA PRO A 46 -2.52 -6.47 -3.95
C PRO A 46 -2.42 -6.33 -2.44
N VAL A 47 -2.09 -7.42 -1.76
CA VAL A 47 -1.95 -7.47 -0.32
C VAL A 47 -0.68 -8.24 0.04
N TYR A 48 -0.05 -7.82 1.11
CA TYR A 48 1.16 -8.45 1.65
C TYR A 48 0.86 -8.92 3.07
N ALA A 49 0.93 -10.22 3.28
CA ALA A 49 0.53 -10.87 4.52
C ALA A 49 1.71 -11.59 5.17
N ARG A 50 1.71 -11.63 6.49
CA ARG A 50 2.70 -12.34 7.28
C ARG A 50 1.95 -13.26 8.22
N GLY A 51 2.27 -14.57 8.15
CA GLY A 51 1.57 -15.55 8.96
C GLY A 51 0.06 -15.59 8.70
N GLY A 52 -0.35 -15.35 7.45
CA GLY A 52 -1.76 -15.35 7.07
C GLY A 52 -2.51 -14.07 7.41
N VAL A 53 -1.84 -13.07 8.00
CA VAL A 53 -2.46 -11.80 8.40
C VAL A 53 -2.04 -10.69 7.45
N ALA A 54 -3.01 -10.06 6.80
CA ALA A 54 -2.77 -8.93 5.90
C ALA A 54 -2.26 -7.74 6.70
N GLU A 55 -1.15 -7.14 6.27
CA GLU A 55 -0.56 -5.98 6.96
C GLU A 55 -0.39 -4.78 6.06
N VAL A 56 -0.15 -4.98 4.78
CA VAL A 56 0.08 -3.91 3.82
C VAL A 56 -0.70 -4.24 2.55
N GLY A 57 -1.21 -3.22 1.89
CA GLY A 57 -1.86 -3.40 0.60
C GLY A 57 -1.89 -2.10 -0.17
N PHE A 58 -2.23 -2.17 -1.45
CA PHE A 58 -2.48 -0.97 -2.24
C PHE A 58 -3.54 -1.26 -3.29
N ALA A 59 -4.16 -0.20 -3.79
CA ALA A 59 -5.18 -0.36 -4.82
C ALA A 59 -5.35 0.93 -5.62
N SER A 60 -5.70 0.77 -6.89
CA SER A 60 -6.13 1.87 -7.75
C SER A 60 -7.64 2.00 -7.58
N GLN A 61 -8.06 2.99 -6.81
CA GLN A 61 -9.48 3.26 -6.58
C GLN A 61 -9.98 4.29 -7.60
N LYS A 62 -11.29 4.51 -7.62
CA LYS A 62 -11.89 5.40 -8.62
C LYS A 62 -11.31 6.82 -8.55
N HIS A 63 -11.17 7.37 -7.34
CA HIS A 63 -10.78 8.76 -7.15
C HIS A 63 -9.39 8.95 -6.52
N PHE A 64 -8.68 7.86 -6.22
CA PHE A 64 -7.38 7.94 -5.55
C PHE A 64 -6.62 6.62 -5.68
N ILE A 65 -5.31 6.68 -5.36
CA ILE A 65 -4.52 5.48 -5.11
C ILE A 65 -4.48 5.30 -3.60
N GLY A 66 -4.88 4.12 -3.13
CA GLY A 66 -4.83 3.81 -1.70
C GLY A 66 -3.62 2.97 -1.37
N LEU A 67 -2.90 3.35 -0.32
CA LEU A 67 -1.87 2.53 0.32
C LEU A 67 -2.37 2.22 1.73
N TYR A 68 -2.48 0.94 2.05
CA TYR A 68 -3.08 0.49 3.29
C TYR A 68 -2.00 -0.04 4.22
N ILE A 69 -1.91 0.57 5.40
CA ILE A 69 -0.95 0.20 6.44
C ILE A 69 -1.79 -0.18 7.66
N LEU A 70 -1.99 -1.47 7.85
CA LEU A 70 -2.92 -1.97 8.86
C LEU A 70 -2.32 -2.07 10.25
N ASN A 71 -1.00 -1.93 10.36
CA ASN A 71 -0.33 -1.85 11.65
C ASN A 71 -0.50 -0.44 12.20
N ASN A 72 -1.33 -0.30 13.25
CA ASN A 72 -1.68 1.00 13.81
C ASN A 72 -0.47 1.79 14.33
N GLU A 73 0.48 1.11 14.97
CA GLU A 73 1.68 1.78 15.49
C GLU A 73 2.50 2.39 14.36
N VAL A 74 2.70 1.62 13.29
CA VAL A 74 3.46 2.09 12.12
C VAL A 74 2.75 3.25 11.46
N MET A 75 1.45 3.12 11.23
CA MET A 75 0.66 4.20 10.60
C MET A 75 0.75 5.48 11.42
N ASP A 76 0.50 5.39 12.72
CA ASP A 76 0.47 6.56 13.60
C ASP A 76 1.84 7.23 13.72
N ALA A 77 2.91 6.44 13.73
CA ALA A 77 4.27 6.96 13.82
C ALA A 77 4.68 7.79 12.58
N HIS A 78 4.00 7.60 11.46
CA HIS A 78 4.36 8.25 10.20
C HIS A 78 3.35 9.28 9.70
N ARG A 79 2.25 9.50 10.42
CA ARG A 79 1.22 10.47 10.00
C ARG A 79 1.78 11.87 9.76
N HIS A 80 2.72 12.29 10.59
CA HIS A 80 3.32 13.62 10.48
C HIS A 80 4.09 13.82 9.17
N LEU A 81 4.52 12.74 8.53
CA LEU A 81 5.24 12.79 7.25
C LEU A 81 4.29 12.79 6.04
N LEU A 82 2.99 12.61 6.29
CA LEU A 82 1.98 12.45 5.25
C LEU A 82 1.05 13.64 5.12
N LYS A 83 1.38 14.76 5.77
CA LYS A 83 0.55 15.96 5.73
C LYS A 83 0.96 16.81 4.54
N ALA A 84 0.28 16.62 3.42
CA ALA A 84 0.53 17.35 2.19
C ALA A 84 -0.75 17.47 1.39
N LYS A 85 -0.79 18.47 0.52
CA LYS A 85 -1.91 18.65 -0.39
C LYS A 85 -2.04 17.42 -1.30
N GLY A 86 -3.27 16.95 -1.49
CA GLY A 86 -3.53 15.80 -2.33
C GLY A 86 -3.36 14.46 -1.63
N ILE A 87 -3.11 14.47 -0.31
CA ILE A 87 -3.03 13.27 0.51
C ILE A 87 -4.08 13.35 1.61
N SER A 88 -4.89 12.32 1.73
CA SER A 88 -5.92 12.19 2.75
C SER A 88 -5.65 10.92 3.56
N LEU A 89 -5.88 10.95 4.87
CA LEU A 89 -5.56 9.85 5.76
C LEU A 89 -6.81 9.28 6.42
N GLY A 90 -6.92 7.96 6.43
CA GLY A 90 -7.85 7.23 7.27
C GLY A 90 -7.10 6.56 8.42
N LYS A 91 -7.75 5.65 9.12
CA LYS A 91 -7.13 4.95 10.25
C LYS A 91 -5.93 4.10 9.80
N GLY A 92 -6.08 3.36 8.73
CA GLY A 92 -5.01 2.54 8.17
C GLY A 92 -4.88 2.74 6.67
N CYS A 93 -5.19 3.93 6.16
CA CYS A 93 -5.27 4.19 4.74
C CYS A 93 -4.64 5.53 4.41
N ILE A 94 -3.78 5.53 3.40
CA ILE A 94 -3.21 6.74 2.82
C ILE A 94 -3.82 6.85 1.42
N ARG A 95 -4.52 7.95 1.15
CA ARG A 95 -5.18 8.19 -0.14
C ARG A 95 -4.44 9.29 -0.89
N TYR A 96 -3.85 8.92 -2.02
CA TYR A 96 -3.15 9.87 -2.89
C TYR A 96 -4.09 10.24 -4.03
N ALA A 97 -4.41 11.51 -4.17
CA ALA A 97 -5.31 11.98 -5.24
C ALA A 97 -4.73 11.71 -6.63
N ARG A 98 -3.41 11.72 -6.75
CA ARG A 98 -2.68 11.48 -8.00
C ARG A 98 -1.39 10.73 -7.74
N PRO A 99 -0.86 9.98 -8.74
CA PRO A 99 0.43 9.30 -8.59
C PRO A 99 1.57 10.22 -8.18
N GLU A 100 1.57 11.46 -8.67
CA GLU A 100 2.63 12.43 -8.39
C GLU A 100 2.69 12.84 -6.92
N ARG A 101 1.62 12.59 -6.16
CA ARG A 101 1.56 12.92 -4.73
C ARG A 101 2.25 11.87 -3.86
N ILE A 102 2.62 10.73 -4.43
CA ILE A 102 3.27 9.68 -3.67
C ILE A 102 4.73 10.06 -3.43
N ASP A 103 5.09 10.24 -2.15
CA ASP A 103 6.48 10.42 -1.76
C ASP A 103 7.05 9.03 -1.47
N PHE A 104 7.77 8.49 -2.44
CA PHE A 104 8.28 7.12 -2.33
C PHE A 104 9.34 6.97 -1.24
N ALA A 105 10.03 8.05 -0.86
CA ALA A 105 10.98 7.99 0.26
C ALA A 105 10.23 7.75 1.58
N VAL A 106 9.08 8.38 1.76
CA VAL A 106 8.24 8.16 2.94
C VAL A 106 7.62 6.76 2.90
N VAL A 107 7.15 6.31 1.73
CA VAL A 107 6.62 4.95 1.56
C VAL A 107 7.68 3.92 1.97
N GLU A 108 8.90 4.09 1.49
CA GLU A 108 10.01 3.19 1.83
C GLU A 108 10.24 3.13 3.34
N GLN A 109 10.21 4.28 4.01
CA GLN A 109 10.35 4.38 5.45
C GLN A 109 9.25 3.61 6.19
N ILE A 110 8.00 3.79 5.74
CA ILE A 110 6.84 3.12 6.33
C ILE A 110 6.95 1.59 6.16
N LEU A 111 7.32 1.13 4.96
CA LEU A 111 7.42 -0.30 4.68
C LEU A 111 8.53 -0.96 5.52
N LYS A 112 9.67 -0.28 5.67
CA LYS A 112 10.75 -0.79 6.52
C LYS A 112 10.29 -0.91 7.97
N ALA A 113 9.55 0.08 8.46
CA ALA A 113 9.01 0.05 9.81
C ALA A 113 7.99 -1.09 9.98
N ALA A 114 7.13 -1.30 8.98
CA ALA A 114 6.15 -2.38 9.00
C ALA A 114 6.83 -3.75 9.06
N ALA A 115 7.89 -3.94 8.30
CA ALA A 115 8.64 -5.20 8.28
C ALA A 115 9.25 -5.53 9.65
N GLN A 116 9.66 -4.52 10.39
CA GLN A 116 10.32 -4.70 11.69
C GLN A 116 9.37 -4.74 12.87
N SER A 117 8.12 -4.34 12.66
CA SER A 117 7.15 -4.20 13.75
C SER A 117 6.37 -5.49 13.98
N ASN A 118 6.04 -5.77 15.25
CA ASN A 118 5.08 -6.79 15.65
C ASN A 118 3.85 -6.14 16.26
N GLY A 119 3.59 -4.89 15.91
CA GLY A 119 2.47 -4.14 16.45
C GLY A 119 1.11 -4.72 16.07
N GLN A 120 0.09 -4.22 16.71
CA GLN A 120 -1.27 -4.71 16.52
C GLN A 120 -1.81 -4.31 15.15
N ILE A 121 -2.39 -5.28 14.47
CA ILE A 121 -3.00 -5.06 13.17
C ILE A 121 -4.43 -4.55 13.35
N CYS A 122 -4.82 -3.64 12.49
CA CYS A 122 -6.16 -3.07 12.45
C CYS A 122 -7.17 -4.18 12.10
N ALA A 123 -8.11 -4.42 12.98
CA ALA A 123 -9.11 -5.45 12.76
C ALA A 123 -10.21 -4.96 11.80
#